data_bf8084297e10979ec5fec300c6774936
#
_entry.id   bf8084297e10979ec5fec300c6774936
#
_cell.length_a   1.000
_cell.length_b   1.000
_cell.length_c   1.000
_cell.angle_alpha   90.00
_cell.angle_beta   90.00
_cell.angle_gamma   90.00
#
_symmetry.space_group_name_H-M   'P 1'
#
loop_
_entity.id
_entity.type
_entity.pdbx_description
1 polymer ?
#
loop_
_entity_poly.entity_id
_entity_poly.type
_entity_poly.pdbx_seq_one_letter_code
_entity_poly.pdbx_strand_id
1 'polypeptide(L)'
;MSSVPVLDRPMPSPTWLKVLRAIGMNVLWIVLALLTLWAVAALYVDFRIAALRIPMTVIYVLGIIAILFKFRRSRWSAVLFFAGFCCVLAWWLTLKPSNNGEWQPDVDQTAWAEMDGDRVTIHNLRNCDYHTETDYTSCWSDRTLYLSQIRAVDFFLTNWGIPFASHPIVSFQFGDNGHVAFSIEARYKIGQAYSTLLGFFRQYGLIFVAADERDVIRLRTNYRRDEEVYLYRVKVQPEVARAMFLTYVTYLNKLKDHPEWYNEATRNCTTTLQKPLAADINNPQPWNYQFLLNGTLDELLYDRGRLVTGGLPFPELKQREHINAAARAADGSPDFSALLRAGRVGF
;
A
#
# COMPACT_ATOMS: atom_id res chain seq x y z
N MET A 1 55.27 -3.59 63.43
CA MET A 1 54.21 -4.33 62.64
C MET A 1 53.63 -3.36 61.62
N SER A 2 54.10 -3.42 60.38
CA SER A 2 53.61 -2.57 59.35
C SER A 2 52.48 -3.33 58.57
N SER A 3 51.27 -2.79 58.66
CA SER A 3 50.11 -3.30 57.90
C SER A 3 50.27 -2.96 56.43
N VAL A 4 50.40 -3.99 55.56
CA VAL A 4 50.39 -3.86 54.10
C VAL A 4 48.94 -3.58 53.68
N PRO A 5 48.63 -2.54 52.89
CA PRO A 5 47.31 -2.29 52.43
C PRO A 5 46.90 -3.38 51.41
N VAL A 6 45.79 -4.06 51.69
CA VAL A 6 45.14 -5.00 50.77
C VAL A 6 44.58 -4.17 49.61
N LEU A 7 45.24 -4.23 48.44
CA LEU A 7 44.74 -3.67 47.21
C LEU A 7 43.45 -4.45 46.81
N ASP A 8 42.30 -3.82 46.97
CA ASP A 8 41.00 -4.31 46.48
C ASP A 8 41.06 -4.46 44.96
N ARG A 9 41.34 -5.68 44.47
CA ARG A 9 41.25 -5.99 43.05
C ARG A 9 39.76 -6.08 42.69
N PRO A 10 39.27 -5.27 41.72
CA PRO A 10 37.88 -5.38 41.28
C PRO A 10 37.61 -6.80 40.83
N MET A 11 36.59 -7.43 41.38
CA MET A 11 36.18 -8.78 41.00
C MET A 11 35.88 -8.86 39.48
N PRO A 12 36.32 -9.91 38.79
CA PRO A 12 36.07 -10.04 37.35
C PRO A 12 34.56 -10.13 37.11
N SER A 13 34.06 -9.28 36.16
CA SER A 13 32.64 -9.28 35.81
C SER A 13 32.20 -10.69 35.38
N PRO A 14 31.05 -11.19 35.84
CA PRO A 14 30.57 -12.53 35.52
C PRO A 14 30.43 -12.75 34.02
N THR A 15 30.70 -13.95 33.55
CA THR A 15 30.77 -14.31 32.11
C THR A 15 29.51 -13.95 31.36
N TRP A 16 28.34 -14.09 31.98
CA TRP A 16 27.06 -13.71 31.36
C TRP A 16 26.94 -12.21 31.06
N LEU A 17 27.51 -11.33 31.89
CA LEU A 17 27.57 -9.89 31.64
C LEU A 17 28.43 -9.54 30.42
N LYS A 18 29.52 -10.27 30.22
CA LYS A 18 30.37 -10.10 29.00
C LYS A 18 29.62 -10.53 27.77
N VAL A 19 28.90 -11.64 27.83
CA VAL A 19 28.05 -12.14 26.71
C VAL A 19 26.93 -11.13 26.39
N LEU A 20 26.21 -10.65 27.40
CA LEU A 20 25.16 -9.65 27.18
C LEU A 20 25.70 -8.35 26.58
N ARG A 21 26.88 -7.89 27.05
CA ARG A 21 27.54 -6.70 26.43
C ARG A 21 27.93 -6.95 24.97
N ALA A 22 28.44 -8.14 24.67
CA ALA A 22 28.79 -8.51 23.28
C ALA A 22 27.55 -8.56 22.38
N ILE A 23 26.46 -9.17 22.84
CA ILE A 23 25.17 -9.21 22.13
C ILE A 23 24.66 -7.77 21.92
N GLY A 24 24.60 -6.95 22.98
CA GLY A 24 24.15 -5.57 22.88
C GLY A 24 24.99 -4.73 21.91
N MET A 25 26.30 -4.94 21.89
CA MET A 25 27.21 -4.27 20.95
C MET A 25 26.96 -4.69 19.51
N ASN A 26 26.76 -5.99 19.25
CA ASN A 26 26.43 -6.50 17.91
C ASN A 26 25.10 -5.95 17.41
N VAL A 27 24.07 -5.97 18.27
CA VAL A 27 22.75 -5.37 17.95
C VAL A 27 22.91 -3.88 17.64
N LEU A 28 23.67 -3.13 18.43
CA LEU A 28 23.93 -1.72 18.16
C LEU A 28 24.58 -1.51 16.77
N TRP A 29 25.60 -2.29 16.43
CA TRP A 29 26.27 -2.19 15.12
C TRP A 29 25.31 -2.50 13.97
N ILE A 30 24.45 -3.50 14.12
CA ILE A 30 23.41 -3.83 13.12
C ILE A 30 22.45 -2.65 12.95
N VAL A 31 21.98 -2.06 14.05
CA VAL A 31 21.07 -0.90 13.99
C VAL A 31 21.74 0.29 13.30
N LEU A 32 22.99 0.61 13.67
CA LEU A 32 23.74 1.72 13.04
C LEU A 32 23.95 1.47 11.53
N ALA A 33 24.26 0.23 11.15
CA ALA A 33 24.40 -0.15 9.74
C ALA A 33 23.07 0.00 8.97
N LEU A 34 21.96 -0.44 9.53
CA LEU A 34 20.64 -0.31 8.91
C LEU A 34 20.21 1.16 8.77
N LEU A 35 20.43 1.98 9.80
CA LEU A 35 20.16 3.42 9.74
C LEU A 35 21.04 4.11 8.68
N THR A 36 22.31 3.74 8.60
CA THR A 36 23.22 4.27 7.57
C THR A 36 22.76 3.86 6.18
N LEU A 37 22.42 2.59 5.98
CA LEU A 37 21.93 2.07 4.71
C LEU A 37 20.65 2.79 4.26
N TRP A 38 19.72 2.99 5.18
CA TRP A 38 18.49 3.74 4.90
C TRP A 38 18.79 5.19 4.50
N ALA A 39 19.67 5.89 5.23
CA ALA A 39 20.00 7.28 4.93
C ALA A 39 20.74 7.42 3.58
N VAL A 40 21.64 6.49 3.26
CA VAL A 40 22.31 6.40 1.95
C VAL A 40 21.29 6.21 0.84
N ALA A 41 20.37 5.26 1.02
CA ALA A 41 19.31 4.99 0.05
C ALA A 41 18.37 6.20 -0.12
N ALA A 42 17.97 6.86 0.97
CA ALA A 42 17.14 8.06 0.92
C ALA A 42 17.83 9.20 0.15
N LEU A 43 19.11 9.46 0.41
CA LEU A 43 19.88 10.47 -0.32
C LEU A 43 20.04 10.12 -1.79
N TYR A 44 20.31 8.86 -2.11
CA TYR A 44 20.50 8.42 -3.49
C TYR A 44 19.19 8.42 -4.30
N VAL A 45 18.10 7.96 -3.68
CA VAL A 45 16.81 7.76 -4.36
C VAL A 45 16.00 9.05 -4.41
N ASP A 46 15.87 9.75 -3.26
CA ASP A 46 14.90 10.83 -3.08
C ASP A 46 15.46 12.24 -3.30
N PHE A 47 16.80 12.39 -3.49
CA PHE A 47 17.34 13.71 -3.73
C PHE A 47 16.87 14.24 -5.10
N ARG A 48 16.24 15.42 -5.09
CA ARG A 48 15.55 15.97 -6.27
C ARG A 48 16.48 16.26 -7.44
N ILE A 49 17.69 16.76 -7.16
CA ILE A 49 18.67 17.11 -8.18
C ILE A 49 19.52 15.87 -8.48
N ALA A 50 19.27 15.23 -9.61
CA ALA A 50 19.93 13.97 -9.98
C ALA A 50 21.46 14.04 -9.93
N ALA A 51 22.06 15.15 -10.38
CA ALA A 51 23.51 15.35 -10.36
C ALA A 51 24.12 15.39 -8.95
N LEU A 52 23.33 15.71 -7.92
CA LEU A 52 23.79 15.79 -6.53
C LEU A 52 23.54 14.51 -5.73
N ARG A 53 22.83 13.52 -6.26
CA ARG A 53 22.53 12.25 -5.57
C ARG A 53 23.80 11.52 -5.12
N ILE A 54 24.72 11.27 -6.05
CA ILE A 54 25.99 10.60 -5.76
C ILE A 54 26.87 11.45 -4.84
N PRO A 55 27.17 12.73 -5.14
CA PRO A 55 27.96 13.58 -4.24
C PRO A 55 27.44 13.62 -2.80
N MET A 56 26.14 13.85 -2.60
CA MET A 56 25.57 13.93 -1.25
C MET A 56 25.66 12.61 -0.51
N THR A 57 25.41 11.50 -1.20
CA THR A 57 25.56 10.15 -0.64
C THR A 57 27.01 9.87 -0.24
N VAL A 58 27.98 10.20 -1.09
CA VAL A 58 29.41 10.02 -0.81
C VAL A 58 29.84 10.88 0.37
N ILE A 59 29.46 12.15 0.42
CA ILE A 59 29.76 13.06 1.55
C ILE A 59 29.22 12.48 2.85
N TYR A 60 27.98 11.98 2.86
CA TYR A 60 27.39 11.36 4.04
C TYR A 60 28.18 10.13 4.51
N VAL A 61 28.51 9.21 3.59
CA VAL A 61 29.25 7.99 3.90
C VAL A 61 30.64 8.32 4.45
N LEU A 62 31.39 9.23 3.80
CA LEU A 62 32.71 9.67 4.26
C LEU A 62 32.62 10.36 5.63
N GLY A 63 31.59 11.15 5.87
CA GLY A 63 31.31 11.74 7.18
C GLY A 63 31.11 10.69 8.28
N ILE A 64 30.28 9.66 8.02
CA ILE A 64 30.09 8.56 8.97
C ILE A 64 31.39 7.80 9.23
N ILE A 65 32.16 7.48 8.18
CA ILE A 65 33.47 6.82 8.31
C ILE A 65 34.41 7.67 9.18
N ALA A 66 34.50 8.98 8.91
CA ALA A 66 35.36 9.91 9.66
C ALA A 66 34.94 9.98 11.15
N ILE A 67 33.64 10.03 11.44
CA ILE A 67 33.11 10.02 12.81
C ILE A 67 33.52 8.73 13.52
N LEU A 68 33.30 7.57 12.89
CA LEU A 68 33.62 6.27 13.47
C LEU A 68 35.12 6.09 13.70
N PHE A 69 35.98 6.61 12.80
CA PHE A 69 37.43 6.53 12.95
C PHE A 69 37.98 7.48 14.02
N LYS A 70 37.62 8.78 13.92
CA LYS A 70 38.17 9.83 14.77
C LYS A 70 37.67 9.75 16.22
N PHE A 71 36.39 9.37 16.39
CA PHE A 71 35.74 9.37 17.69
C PHE A 71 35.42 7.97 18.24
N ARG A 72 36.00 6.89 17.70
CA ARG A 72 35.67 5.48 18.01
C ARG A 72 35.69 5.11 19.50
N ARG A 73 36.40 5.88 20.34
CA ARG A 73 36.50 5.66 21.79
C ARG A 73 35.74 6.73 22.59
N SER A 74 35.03 7.62 21.93
CA SER A 74 34.32 8.74 22.54
C SER A 74 32.82 8.57 22.45
N ARG A 75 32.10 8.97 23.50
CA ARG A 75 30.62 9.12 23.44
C ARG A 75 30.14 10.06 22.33
N TRP A 76 31.01 10.97 21.89
CA TRP A 76 30.71 11.88 20.79
C TRP A 76 30.48 11.18 19.44
N SER A 77 31.03 9.96 19.25
CA SER A 77 30.77 9.20 18.03
C SER A 77 29.28 8.89 17.84
N ALA A 78 28.61 8.46 18.91
CA ALA A 78 27.16 8.20 18.86
C ALA A 78 26.37 9.50 18.66
N VAL A 79 26.70 10.57 19.37
CA VAL A 79 26.03 11.86 19.24
C VAL A 79 26.13 12.39 17.82
N LEU A 80 27.35 12.40 17.24
CA LEU A 80 27.56 12.89 15.86
C LEU A 80 26.91 11.99 14.81
N PHE A 81 26.92 10.66 15.01
CA PHE A 81 26.22 9.73 14.15
C PHE A 81 24.72 10.03 14.11
N PHE A 82 24.07 10.08 15.29
CA PHE A 82 22.63 10.34 15.36
C PHE A 82 22.29 11.76 14.88
N ALA A 83 23.13 12.76 15.11
CA ALA A 83 22.93 14.10 14.56
C ALA A 83 22.94 14.07 13.02
N GLY A 84 23.91 13.41 12.40
CA GLY A 84 23.98 13.25 10.96
C GLY A 84 22.77 12.49 10.38
N PHE A 85 22.37 11.39 11.04
CA PHE A 85 21.18 10.64 10.66
C PHE A 85 19.90 11.51 10.79
N CYS A 86 19.74 12.22 11.91
CA CYS A 86 18.59 13.11 12.13
C CYS A 86 18.53 14.25 11.11
N CYS A 87 19.67 14.77 10.65
CA CYS A 87 19.69 15.76 9.57
C CYS A 87 19.13 15.20 8.25
N VAL A 88 19.52 13.96 7.88
CA VAL A 88 18.98 13.30 6.69
C VAL A 88 17.49 13.00 6.87
N LEU A 89 17.08 12.49 8.03
CA LEU A 89 15.70 12.20 8.33
C LEU A 89 14.83 13.48 8.31
N ALA A 90 15.29 14.55 8.94
CA ALA A 90 14.60 15.84 8.95
C ALA A 90 14.42 16.38 7.51
N TRP A 91 15.48 16.37 6.70
CA TRP A 91 15.38 16.70 5.28
C TRP A 91 14.36 15.82 4.56
N TRP A 92 14.43 14.50 4.75
CA TRP A 92 13.54 13.54 4.09
C TRP A 92 12.07 13.78 4.47
N LEU A 93 11.79 14.17 5.71
CA LEU A 93 10.44 14.51 6.18
C LEU A 93 9.91 15.82 5.55
N THR A 94 10.77 16.70 5.06
CA THR A 94 10.34 17.94 4.34
C THR A 94 9.90 17.68 2.91
N LEU A 95 10.17 16.48 2.36
CA LEU A 95 9.76 16.13 1.00
C LEU A 95 8.23 15.98 0.96
N LYS A 96 7.58 16.86 0.21
CA LYS A 96 6.12 16.87 0.05
C LYS A 96 5.72 16.19 -1.26
N PRO A 97 4.67 15.36 -1.24
CA PRO A 97 4.04 14.87 -2.47
C PRO A 97 3.29 16.00 -3.17
N SER A 98 2.96 15.80 -4.43
CA SER A 98 2.21 16.77 -5.22
C SER A 98 1.28 16.02 -6.17
N ASN A 99 0.11 16.59 -6.43
CA ASN A 99 -0.75 16.12 -7.53
C ASN A 99 -0.30 16.64 -8.89
N ASN A 100 0.54 17.68 -8.90
CA ASN A 100 1.10 18.24 -10.13
C ASN A 100 2.37 17.48 -10.52
N GLY A 101 2.41 16.93 -11.73
CA GLY A 101 3.56 16.18 -12.24
C GLY A 101 3.26 15.60 -13.62
N GLU A 102 4.28 15.08 -14.26
CA GLU A 102 4.15 14.31 -15.51
C GLU A 102 3.81 12.85 -15.15
N TRP A 103 2.53 12.60 -14.94
CA TRP A 103 2.02 11.28 -14.56
C TRP A 103 1.78 10.39 -15.77
N GLN A 104 1.81 9.07 -15.57
CA GLN A 104 1.36 8.14 -16.60
C GLN A 104 -0.11 8.41 -16.95
N PRO A 105 -0.54 8.21 -18.21
CA PRO A 105 -1.87 8.62 -18.69
C PRO A 105 -3.03 7.97 -17.94
N ASP A 106 -2.85 6.77 -17.39
CA ASP A 106 -3.88 6.05 -16.62
C ASP A 106 -4.01 6.54 -15.16
N VAL A 107 -3.11 7.41 -14.71
CA VAL A 107 -3.11 7.98 -13.35
C VAL A 107 -2.87 9.50 -13.35
N ASP A 108 -2.99 10.17 -14.50
CA ASP A 108 -2.73 11.59 -14.61
C ASP A 108 -3.78 12.43 -13.89
N GLN A 109 -5.01 11.95 -13.79
CA GLN A 109 -6.08 12.62 -13.08
C GLN A 109 -6.39 11.95 -11.73
N THR A 110 -6.68 12.79 -10.74
CA THR A 110 -7.10 12.33 -9.42
C THR A 110 -8.61 12.39 -9.35
N ALA A 111 -9.24 11.25 -9.05
CA ALA A 111 -10.68 11.22 -8.82
C ALA A 111 -11.05 12.00 -7.56
N TRP A 112 -12.24 12.63 -7.57
CA TRP A 112 -12.84 13.33 -6.45
C TRP A 112 -14.35 13.32 -6.56
N ALA A 113 -15.07 13.69 -5.51
CA ALA A 113 -16.52 13.62 -5.53
C ALA A 113 -17.18 14.81 -4.85
N GLU A 114 -18.31 15.25 -5.43
CA GLU A 114 -19.26 16.17 -4.82
C GLU A 114 -20.42 15.40 -4.21
N MET A 115 -20.89 15.86 -3.05
CA MET A 115 -22.00 15.25 -2.34
C MET A 115 -23.11 16.27 -2.10
N ASP A 116 -24.36 15.86 -2.41
CA ASP A 116 -25.55 16.65 -2.18
C ASP A 116 -26.67 15.70 -1.67
N GLY A 117 -26.74 15.53 -0.35
CA GLY A 117 -27.65 14.59 0.29
C GLY A 117 -27.35 13.14 -0.13
N ASP A 118 -28.31 12.53 -0.82
CA ASP A 118 -28.20 11.15 -1.34
C ASP A 118 -27.37 11.06 -2.63
N ARG A 119 -27.22 12.19 -3.35
CA ARG A 119 -26.54 12.27 -4.64
C ARG A 119 -25.04 12.44 -4.44
N VAL A 120 -24.25 11.62 -5.13
CA VAL A 120 -22.79 11.70 -5.18
C VAL A 120 -22.36 11.73 -6.64
N THR A 121 -21.64 12.77 -7.05
CA THR A 121 -21.03 12.84 -8.38
C THR A 121 -19.53 12.62 -8.24
N ILE A 122 -19.05 11.51 -8.79
CA ILE A 122 -17.62 11.22 -8.88
C ILE A 122 -17.09 11.82 -10.17
N HIS A 123 -16.10 12.71 -10.05
CA HIS A 123 -15.37 13.30 -11.16
C HIS A 123 -14.09 12.53 -11.42
N ASN A 124 -13.65 12.51 -12.68
CA ASN A 124 -12.47 11.77 -13.11
C ASN A 124 -12.55 10.27 -12.79
N LEU A 125 -13.73 9.67 -12.98
CA LEU A 125 -13.87 8.22 -12.94
C LEU A 125 -13.17 7.63 -14.15
N ARG A 126 -12.23 6.72 -13.93
CA ARG A 126 -11.42 6.13 -14.99
C ARG A 126 -12.15 5.02 -15.72
N ASN A 127 -12.05 5.04 -17.03
CA ASN A 127 -12.57 4.00 -17.91
C ASN A 127 -11.66 3.85 -19.14
N CYS A 128 -10.41 3.44 -18.93
CA CYS A 128 -9.45 3.20 -20.00
C CYS A 128 -9.89 2.02 -20.87
N ASP A 129 -9.69 2.14 -22.17
CA ASP A 129 -9.84 1.03 -23.10
C ASP A 129 -8.46 0.47 -23.46
N TYR A 130 -8.20 -0.76 -23.02
CA TYR A 130 -6.90 -1.43 -23.17
C TYR A 130 -6.86 -2.28 -24.42
N HIS A 131 -5.75 -2.17 -25.17
CA HIS A 131 -5.35 -3.04 -26.27
C HIS A 131 -4.20 -3.97 -25.83
N THR A 132 -3.31 -3.46 -24.97
CA THR A 132 -2.29 -4.23 -24.25
C THR A 132 -2.16 -3.66 -22.83
N GLU A 133 -1.27 -4.17 -22.01
CA GLU A 133 -0.98 -3.59 -20.71
C GLU A 133 -0.49 -2.14 -20.78
N THR A 134 0.22 -1.78 -21.84
CA THR A 134 0.87 -0.47 -22.01
C THR A 134 0.31 0.36 -23.16
N ASP A 135 -0.56 -0.22 -24.00
CA ASP A 135 -1.26 0.45 -25.08
C ASP A 135 -2.75 0.52 -24.72
N TYR A 136 -3.23 1.70 -24.43
CA TYR A 136 -4.61 1.97 -24.03
C TYR A 136 -5.02 3.41 -24.34
N THR A 137 -6.31 3.61 -24.53
CA THR A 137 -6.90 4.94 -24.62
C THR A 137 -7.41 5.36 -23.25
N SER A 138 -6.81 6.41 -22.67
CA SER A 138 -7.30 6.99 -21.42
C SER A 138 -8.64 7.65 -21.62
N CYS A 139 -9.60 7.35 -20.76
CA CYS A 139 -10.89 7.98 -20.72
C CYS A 139 -11.29 8.29 -19.27
N TRP A 140 -11.68 9.54 -19.07
CA TRP A 140 -12.15 10.03 -17.78
C TRP A 140 -13.57 10.56 -17.95
N SER A 141 -14.45 10.25 -17.03
CA SER A 141 -15.84 10.69 -17.08
C SER A 141 -16.34 11.04 -15.70
N ASP A 142 -17.40 11.82 -15.65
CA ASP A 142 -18.14 12.07 -14.41
C ASP A 142 -19.30 11.10 -14.32
N ARG A 143 -19.54 10.58 -13.12
CA ARG A 143 -20.66 9.67 -12.85
C ARG A 143 -21.43 10.09 -11.63
N THR A 144 -22.71 10.32 -11.81
CA THR A 144 -23.64 10.62 -10.71
C THR A 144 -24.32 9.34 -10.21
N LEU A 145 -24.27 9.14 -8.91
CA LEU A 145 -24.75 7.96 -8.18
C LEU A 145 -25.61 8.39 -7.02
N TYR A 146 -26.41 7.47 -6.48
CA TYR A 146 -27.24 7.70 -5.29
C TYR A 146 -26.89 6.67 -4.21
N LEU A 147 -26.62 7.13 -3.00
CA LEU A 147 -26.24 6.26 -1.87
C LEU A 147 -27.33 5.23 -1.53
N SER A 148 -28.60 5.62 -1.71
CA SER A 148 -29.77 4.74 -1.54
C SER A 148 -29.80 3.58 -2.54
N GLN A 149 -29.06 3.67 -3.66
CA GLN A 149 -28.99 2.64 -4.69
C GLN A 149 -27.86 1.64 -4.49
N ILE A 150 -27.04 1.79 -3.46
CA ILE A 150 -26.01 0.79 -3.12
C ILE A 150 -26.70 -0.52 -2.72
N ARG A 151 -26.49 -1.57 -3.51
CA ARG A 151 -27.11 -2.90 -3.35
C ARG A 151 -26.16 -3.91 -2.76
N ALA A 152 -24.88 -3.83 -3.14
CA ALA A 152 -23.88 -4.80 -2.72
C ALA A 152 -22.48 -4.21 -2.76
N VAL A 153 -21.56 -4.90 -2.10
CA VAL A 153 -20.11 -4.65 -2.12
C VAL A 153 -19.45 -5.93 -2.56
N ASP A 154 -18.55 -5.82 -3.52
CA ASP A 154 -17.76 -6.91 -4.04
C ASP A 154 -16.29 -6.67 -3.75
N PHE A 155 -15.58 -7.74 -3.48
CA PHE A 155 -14.16 -7.74 -3.20
C PHE A 155 -13.44 -8.54 -4.27
N PHE A 156 -12.57 -7.86 -5.01
CA PHE A 156 -11.66 -8.50 -5.95
C PHE A 156 -10.28 -8.60 -5.32
N LEU A 157 -9.66 -9.74 -5.45
CA LEU A 157 -8.28 -9.96 -5.01
C LEU A 157 -7.45 -10.43 -6.20
N THR A 158 -6.48 -9.62 -6.60
CA THR A 158 -5.45 -10.02 -7.55
C THR A 158 -4.30 -10.69 -6.82
N ASN A 159 -3.93 -11.89 -7.24
CA ASN A 159 -2.87 -12.68 -6.64
C ASN A 159 -1.77 -12.98 -7.69
N TRP A 160 -0.50 -12.90 -7.27
CA TRP A 160 0.67 -13.21 -8.11
C TRP A 160 1.28 -14.58 -7.80
N GLY A 161 0.53 -15.49 -7.18
CA GLY A 161 1.02 -16.83 -6.79
C GLY A 161 1.96 -16.84 -5.59
N ILE A 162 2.12 -15.70 -4.90
CA ILE A 162 2.96 -15.58 -3.71
C ILE A 162 2.10 -15.33 -2.45
N PRO A 163 2.43 -15.97 -1.31
CA PRO A 163 1.56 -15.95 -0.12
C PRO A 163 1.59 -14.63 0.65
N PHE A 164 2.45 -13.69 0.30
CA PHE A 164 2.67 -12.45 1.05
C PHE A 164 2.32 -11.18 0.28
N ALA A 165 1.86 -11.29 -0.98
CA ALA A 165 1.46 -10.13 -1.76
C ALA A 165 0.23 -10.39 -2.61
N SER A 166 -0.72 -9.46 -2.58
CA SER A 166 -1.88 -9.38 -3.44
C SER A 166 -2.34 -7.93 -3.59
N HIS A 167 -3.27 -7.69 -4.49
CA HIS A 167 -3.85 -6.36 -4.67
C HIS A 167 -5.38 -6.41 -4.54
N PRO A 168 -5.95 -5.83 -3.49
CA PRO A 168 -7.38 -5.75 -3.28
C PRO A 168 -8.00 -4.60 -4.06
N ILE A 169 -9.18 -4.84 -4.64
CA ILE A 169 -10.04 -3.83 -5.26
C ILE A 169 -11.43 -4.03 -4.68
N VAL A 170 -12.08 -2.94 -4.28
CA VAL A 170 -13.44 -2.98 -3.74
C VAL A 170 -14.38 -2.32 -4.73
N SER A 171 -15.47 -3.00 -5.11
CA SER A 171 -16.46 -2.52 -6.05
C SER A 171 -17.83 -2.40 -5.37
N PHE A 172 -18.53 -1.32 -5.66
CA PHE A 172 -19.87 -1.03 -5.14
C PHE A 172 -20.86 -1.12 -6.30
N GLN A 173 -21.94 -1.90 -6.09
CA GLN A 173 -23.02 -2.03 -7.06
C GLN A 173 -24.13 -1.01 -6.76
N PHE A 174 -24.50 -0.22 -7.76
CA PHE A 174 -25.52 0.83 -7.69
C PHE A 174 -26.78 0.48 -8.52
N GLY A 175 -27.35 -0.69 -8.31
CA GLY A 175 -28.50 -1.14 -9.09
C GLY A 175 -28.24 -1.02 -10.58
N ASP A 176 -29.14 -0.34 -11.31
CA ASP A 176 -29.04 -0.14 -12.77
C ASP A 176 -27.93 0.85 -13.19
N ASN A 177 -27.35 1.60 -12.24
CA ASN A 177 -26.23 2.52 -12.50
C ASN A 177 -24.86 1.82 -12.55
N GLY A 178 -24.86 0.49 -12.52
CA GLY A 178 -23.66 -0.32 -12.69
C GLY A 178 -22.78 -0.39 -11.45
N HIS A 179 -21.48 -0.47 -11.68
CA HIS A 179 -20.48 -0.69 -10.63
C HIS A 179 -19.45 0.43 -10.62
N VAL A 180 -18.96 0.77 -9.44
CA VAL A 180 -17.78 1.63 -9.25
C VAL A 180 -16.78 0.89 -8.40
N ALA A 181 -15.62 0.64 -8.96
CA ALA A 181 -14.50 -0.01 -8.31
C ALA A 181 -13.49 1.03 -7.80
N PHE A 182 -12.93 0.77 -6.62
CA PHE A 182 -11.86 1.56 -6.02
C PHE A 182 -10.60 0.72 -5.90
N SER A 183 -9.54 1.20 -6.53
CA SER A 183 -8.21 0.65 -6.44
C SER A 183 -7.27 1.65 -5.79
N ILE A 184 -6.49 1.21 -4.81
CA ILE A 184 -5.53 2.05 -4.09
C ILE A 184 -4.15 1.72 -4.63
N GLU A 185 -3.53 2.67 -5.32
CA GLU A 185 -2.35 2.40 -6.14
C GLU A 185 -1.19 3.35 -5.86
N ALA A 186 0.01 2.92 -6.25
CA ALA A 186 1.16 3.78 -6.38
C ALA A 186 1.04 4.56 -7.69
N ARG A 187 1.14 5.90 -7.62
CA ARG A 187 1.06 6.80 -8.77
C ARG A 187 2.43 7.02 -9.37
N TYR A 188 2.59 6.61 -10.63
CA TYR A 188 3.85 6.66 -11.36
C TYR A 188 3.95 7.88 -12.26
N LYS A 189 5.16 8.42 -12.37
CA LYS A 189 5.51 9.39 -13.41
C LYS A 189 5.80 8.68 -14.72
N ILE A 190 5.71 9.41 -15.83
CA ILE A 190 6.13 8.92 -17.15
C ILE A 190 7.57 8.38 -17.05
N GLY A 191 7.79 7.17 -17.57
CA GLY A 191 9.09 6.48 -17.51
C GLY A 191 9.42 5.81 -16.17
N GLN A 192 8.57 5.90 -15.14
CA GLN A 192 8.74 5.11 -13.92
C GLN A 192 8.08 3.73 -14.05
N ALA A 193 8.72 2.74 -13.45
CA ALA A 193 8.16 1.41 -13.22
C ALA A 193 8.04 1.13 -11.72
N TYR A 194 7.18 0.21 -11.36
CA TYR A 194 7.04 -0.23 -9.96
C TYR A 194 8.29 -0.94 -9.47
N SER A 195 8.66 -0.62 -8.25
CA SER A 195 9.68 -1.34 -7.48
C SER A 195 9.29 -1.33 -6.01
N THR A 196 9.18 -2.50 -5.40
CA THR A 196 8.88 -2.65 -3.97
C THR A 196 9.89 -1.90 -3.10
N LEU A 197 11.19 -1.96 -3.45
CA LEU A 197 12.23 -1.22 -2.72
C LEU A 197 12.02 0.30 -2.80
N LEU A 198 11.70 0.83 -3.96
CA LEU A 198 11.42 2.25 -4.14
C LEU A 198 10.13 2.69 -3.45
N GLY A 199 9.19 1.77 -3.25
CA GLY A 199 7.95 1.99 -2.50
C GLY A 199 8.16 2.29 -1.02
N PHE A 200 9.33 2.01 -0.44
CA PHE A 200 9.66 2.45 0.93
C PHE A 200 10.14 3.90 1.01
N PHE A 201 10.37 4.55 -0.13
CA PHE A 201 10.88 5.91 -0.25
C PHE A 201 9.81 6.88 -0.80
N ARG A 202 10.21 8.14 -1.05
CA ARG A 202 9.34 9.21 -1.55
C ARG A 202 9.26 9.23 -3.09
N GLN A 203 9.09 8.05 -3.71
CA GLN A 203 9.12 7.92 -5.16
C GLN A 203 7.74 7.92 -5.81
N TYR A 204 6.75 7.40 -5.13
CA TYR A 204 5.40 7.24 -5.67
C TYR A 204 4.39 8.06 -4.88
N GLY A 205 3.48 8.75 -5.59
CA GLY A 205 2.29 9.31 -4.97
C GLY A 205 1.31 8.21 -4.58
N LEU A 206 0.50 8.42 -3.56
CA LEU A 206 -0.66 7.58 -3.28
C LEU A 206 -1.82 8.09 -4.12
N ILE A 207 -2.50 7.20 -4.84
CA ILE A 207 -3.71 7.52 -5.58
C ILE A 207 -4.82 6.53 -5.26
N PHE A 208 -6.04 7.03 -5.11
CA PHE A 208 -7.26 6.23 -5.15
C PHE A 208 -7.86 6.38 -6.54
N VAL A 209 -7.84 5.30 -7.29
CA VAL A 209 -8.48 5.22 -8.61
C VAL A 209 -9.92 4.82 -8.39
N ALA A 210 -10.87 5.70 -8.73
CA ALA A 210 -12.26 5.32 -8.93
C ALA A 210 -12.42 4.96 -10.42
N ALA A 211 -12.88 3.75 -10.71
CA ALA A 211 -12.91 3.25 -12.07
C ALA A 211 -14.15 2.39 -12.37
N ASP A 212 -14.44 2.21 -13.65
CA ASP A 212 -15.32 1.15 -14.10
C ASP A 212 -14.62 -0.22 -13.96
N GLU A 213 -15.38 -1.29 -13.73
CA GLU A 213 -14.80 -2.65 -13.67
C GLU A 213 -14.21 -3.07 -15.02
N ARG A 214 -14.77 -2.57 -16.13
CA ARG A 214 -14.24 -2.78 -17.49
C ARG A 214 -12.85 -2.17 -17.71
N ASP A 215 -12.44 -1.25 -16.83
CA ASP A 215 -11.09 -0.74 -16.79
C ASP A 215 -10.24 -1.60 -15.84
N VAL A 216 -10.43 -1.40 -14.55
CA VAL A 216 -9.48 -1.85 -13.52
C VAL A 216 -9.43 -3.35 -13.32
N ILE A 217 -10.54 -4.07 -13.56
CA ILE A 217 -10.56 -5.54 -13.48
C ILE A 217 -10.10 -6.16 -14.80
N ARG A 218 -10.60 -5.65 -15.94
CA ARG A 218 -10.24 -6.14 -17.26
C ARG A 218 -8.75 -6.01 -17.56
N LEU A 219 -8.11 -4.92 -17.14
CA LEU A 219 -6.65 -4.76 -17.21
C LEU A 219 -5.93 -5.96 -16.57
N ARG A 220 -6.34 -6.35 -15.37
CA ARG A 220 -5.68 -7.39 -14.58
C ARG A 220 -5.97 -8.80 -15.08
N THR A 221 -7.19 -9.05 -15.55
CA THR A 221 -7.61 -10.39 -15.98
C THR A 221 -7.21 -10.71 -17.43
N ASN A 222 -7.15 -9.70 -18.31
CA ASN A 222 -7.02 -9.90 -19.75
C ASN A 222 -5.67 -9.45 -20.31
N TYR A 223 -5.05 -8.41 -19.76
CA TYR A 223 -3.87 -7.77 -20.35
C TYR A 223 -2.61 -7.93 -19.52
N ARG A 224 -2.70 -8.01 -18.17
CA ARG A 224 -1.55 -8.31 -17.33
C ARG A 224 -1.29 -9.81 -17.26
N ARG A 225 -0.01 -10.17 -17.35
CA ARG A 225 0.42 -11.56 -17.22
C ARG A 225 0.63 -11.90 -15.75
N ASP A 226 0.46 -13.18 -15.41
CA ASP A 226 0.74 -13.73 -14.08
C ASP A 226 -0.11 -13.12 -12.96
N GLU A 227 -1.25 -12.50 -13.30
CA GLU A 227 -2.25 -12.03 -12.35
C GLU A 227 -3.49 -12.94 -12.37
N GLU A 228 -3.79 -13.55 -11.21
CA GLU A 228 -4.97 -14.37 -11.01
C GLU A 228 -5.97 -13.59 -10.13
N VAL A 229 -7.17 -13.36 -10.64
CA VAL A 229 -8.17 -12.50 -9.99
C VAL A 229 -9.35 -13.33 -9.49
N TYR A 230 -9.71 -13.09 -8.24
CA TYR A 230 -10.82 -13.74 -7.56
C TYR A 230 -11.87 -12.69 -7.20
N LEU A 231 -13.15 -13.03 -7.34
CA LEU A 231 -14.29 -12.15 -7.08
C LEU A 231 -15.16 -12.74 -5.97
N TYR A 232 -15.30 -12.00 -4.88
CA TYR A 232 -16.12 -12.42 -3.74
C TYR A 232 -17.20 -11.40 -3.42
N ARG A 233 -18.42 -11.85 -3.12
CA ARG A 233 -19.47 -11.03 -2.55
C ARG A 233 -19.19 -10.80 -1.05
N VAL A 234 -19.14 -9.53 -0.64
CA VAL A 234 -18.97 -9.16 0.77
C VAL A 234 -20.29 -9.27 1.51
N LYS A 235 -20.26 -9.95 2.67
CA LYS A 235 -21.42 -10.02 3.56
C LYS A 235 -21.48 -8.77 4.43
N VAL A 236 -22.26 -7.80 4.01
CA VAL A 236 -22.36 -6.48 4.64
C VAL A 236 -23.80 -5.97 4.62
N GLN A 237 -24.19 -5.25 5.69
CA GLN A 237 -25.48 -4.57 5.75
C GLN A 237 -25.47 -3.29 4.88
N PRO A 238 -26.62 -2.87 4.31
CA PRO A 238 -26.69 -1.70 3.43
C PRO A 238 -26.12 -0.42 4.05
N GLU A 239 -26.35 -0.20 5.33
CA GLU A 239 -25.88 0.98 6.07
C GLU A 239 -24.33 0.99 6.16
N VAL A 240 -23.74 -0.19 6.40
CA VAL A 240 -22.29 -0.36 6.45
C VAL A 240 -21.68 -0.21 5.05
N ALA A 241 -22.35 -0.74 4.01
CA ALA A 241 -21.91 -0.55 2.63
C ALA A 241 -21.87 0.94 2.24
N ARG A 242 -22.88 1.72 2.63
CA ARG A 242 -22.90 3.19 2.45
C ARG A 242 -21.77 3.87 3.21
N ALA A 243 -21.56 3.52 4.48
CA ALA A 243 -20.49 4.07 5.30
C ALA A 243 -19.10 3.76 4.71
N MET A 244 -18.89 2.53 4.18
CA MET A 244 -17.69 2.15 3.46
C MET A 244 -17.48 3.03 2.21
N PHE A 245 -18.52 3.18 1.38
CA PHE A 245 -18.45 4.00 0.18
C PHE A 245 -18.12 5.46 0.53
N LEU A 246 -18.77 6.05 1.51
CA LEU A 246 -18.51 7.41 1.98
C LEU A 246 -17.07 7.57 2.51
N THR A 247 -16.52 6.52 3.10
CA THR A 247 -15.10 6.53 3.51
C THR A 247 -14.18 6.63 2.29
N TYR A 248 -14.44 5.87 1.21
CA TYR A 248 -13.68 6.00 -0.05
C TYR A 248 -13.79 7.41 -0.63
N VAL A 249 -15.01 7.96 -0.70
CA VAL A 249 -15.26 9.33 -1.19
C VAL A 249 -14.48 10.36 -0.37
N THR A 250 -14.48 10.22 0.95
CA THR A 250 -13.71 11.09 1.85
C THR A 250 -12.22 11.03 1.54
N TYR A 251 -11.68 9.84 1.25
CA TYR A 251 -10.26 9.67 0.89
C TYR A 251 -9.94 10.23 -0.49
N LEU A 252 -10.84 10.07 -1.49
CA LEU A 252 -10.68 10.72 -2.80
C LEU A 252 -10.49 12.23 -2.63
N ASN A 253 -11.42 12.89 -1.93
CA ASN A 253 -11.38 14.33 -1.72
C ASN A 253 -10.14 14.76 -0.92
N LYS A 254 -9.81 13.99 0.13
CA LYS A 254 -8.61 14.24 0.92
C LYS A 254 -7.34 14.20 0.07
N LEU A 255 -7.17 13.19 -0.79
CA LEU A 255 -5.96 13.07 -1.62
C LEU A 255 -5.90 14.10 -2.75
N LYS A 256 -7.04 14.58 -3.25
CA LYS A 256 -7.10 15.69 -4.18
C LYS A 256 -6.51 16.96 -3.55
N ASP A 257 -6.91 17.28 -2.32
CA ASP A 257 -6.50 18.51 -1.64
C ASP A 257 -5.17 18.38 -0.91
N HIS A 258 -4.90 17.18 -0.35
CA HIS A 258 -3.75 16.85 0.47
C HIS A 258 -3.08 15.59 -0.05
N PRO A 259 -2.27 15.68 -1.12
CA PRO A 259 -1.58 14.51 -1.67
C PRO A 259 -0.69 13.84 -0.62
N GLU A 260 -0.60 12.52 -0.70
CA GLU A 260 0.19 11.69 0.21
C GLU A 260 1.17 10.82 -0.58
N TRP A 261 2.27 10.39 0.09
CA TRP A 261 3.18 9.41 -0.47
C TRP A 261 2.60 8.00 -0.31
N TYR A 262 2.70 7.21 -1.36
CA TYR A 262 2.59 5.76 -1.25
C TYR A 262 3.78 5.22 -0.44
N ASN A 263 3.56 4.21 0.39
CA ASN A 263 4.61 3.55 1.14
C ASN A 263 4.22 2.09 1.43
N GLU A 264 5.09 1.16 1.06
CA GLU A 264 4.85 -0.27 1.19
C GLU A 264 4.50 -0.74 2.62
N ALA A 265 5.09 -0.14 3.64
CA ALA A 265 4.86 -0.56 5.02
C ALA A 265 3.64 0.10 5.66
N THR A 266 3.30 1.35 5.29
CA THR A 266 2.39 2.18 6.08
C THR A 266 1.18 2.70 5.31
N ARG A 267 1.27 2.80 3.98
CA ARG A 267 0.25 3.39 3.09
C ARG A 267 0.22 2.71 1.72
N ASN A 268 0.00 1.42 1.72
CA ASN A 268 -0.21 0.60 0.53
C ASN A 268 -1.69 0.29 0.31
N CYS A 269 -1.99 -0.52 -0.70
CA CYS A 269 -3.35 -0.91 -1.06
C CYS A 269 -4.13 -1.53 0.10
N THR A 270 -3.48 -2.30 0.96
CA THR A 270 -4.15 -3.05 2.02
C THR A 270 -4.18 -2.31 3.35
N THR A 271 -3.08 -1.68 3.77
CA THR A 271 -3.05 -0.91 5.03
C THR A 271 -4.00 0.27 4.99
N THR A 272 -4.21 0.85 3.80
CA THR A 272 -5.17 1.93 3.59
C THR A 272 -6.62 1.41 3.55
N LEU A 273 -6.83 0.19 3.05
CA LEU A 273 -8.14 -0.48 3.02
C LEU A 273 -8.71 -0.77 4.42
N GLN A 274 -7.87 -0.90 5.45
CA GLN A 274 -8.35 -1.12 6.83
C GLN A 274 -9.37 -0.07 7.28
N LYS A 275 -9.24 1.18 6.84
CA LYS A 275 -10.11 2.27 7.27
C LYS A 275 -11.53 2.15 6.74
N PRO A 276 -11.78 1.91 5.43
CA PRO A 276 -13.11 1.57 4.94
C PRO A 276 -13.71 0.32 5.59
N LEU A 277 -12.90 -0.72 5.84
CA LEU A 277 -13.35 -1.94 6.52
C LEU A 277 -13.70 -1.70 8.00
N ALA A 278 -13.06 -0.72 8.65
CA ALA A 278 -13.37 -0.32 10.03
C ALA A 278 -14.68 0.49 10.15
N ALA A 279 -15.32 0.86 9.03
CA ALA A 279 -16.63 1.52 9.04
C ALA A 279 -17.75 0.64 9.64
N ASP A 280 -17.55 -0.67 9.72
CA ASP A 280 -18.43 -1.57 10.48
C ASP A 280 -18.13 -1.46 11.98
N ILE A 281 -18.73 -0.47 12.63
CA ILE A 281 -18.57 -0.18 14.07
C ILE A 281 -19.01 -1.36 14.94
N ASN A 282 -20.01 -2.13 14.48
CA ASN A 282 -20.54 -3.27 15.22
C ASN A 282 -19.64 -4.51 15.16
N ASN A 283 -18.70 -4.53 14.23
CA ASN A 283 -17.76 -5.62 14.05
C ASN A 283 -16.38 -5.08 13.61
N PRO A 284 -15.69 -4.36 14.50
CA PRO A 284 -14.40 -3.76 14.17
C PRO A 284 -13.40 -4.83 13.78
N GLN A 285 -12.60 -4.53 12.75
CA GLN A 285 -11.55 -5.44 12.29
C GLN A 285 -10.29 -5.19 13.12
N PRO A 286 -9.91 -6.08 14.05
CA PRO A 286 -8.64 -5.95 14.76
C PRO A 286 -7.49 -6.04 13.76
N TRP A 287 -6.39 -5.34 14.07
CA TRP A 287 -5.20 -5.44 13.26
C TRP A 287 -4.73 -6.89 13.13
N ASN A 288 -4.33 -7.27 11.91
CA ASN A 288 -3.76 -8.57 11.61
C ASN A 288 -2.58 -8.38 10.66
N TYR A 289 -1.53 -9.17 10.84
CA TYR A 289 -0.33 -9.13 9.99
C TYR A 289 -0.64 -9.38 8.50
N GLN A 290 -1.74 -10.09 8.19
CA GLN A 290 -2.21 -10.33 6.83
C GLN A 290 -2.67 -9.05 6.11
N PHE A 291 -2.82 -7.91 6.79
CA PHE A 291 -2.95 -6.62 6.13
C PHE A 291 -1.61 -6.06 5.63
N LEU A 292 -0.50 -6.56 6.15
CA LEU A 292 0.84 -6.22 5.66
C LEU A 292 1.35 -7.28 4.66
N LEU A 293 1.13 -8.57 4.96
CA LEU A 293 1.45 -9.71 4.12
C LEU A 293 0.14 -10.26 3.55
N ASN A 294 -0.39 -9.62 2.52
CA ASN A 294 -1.80 -9.68 2.13
C ASN A 294 -2.17 -10.77 1.12
N GLY A 295 -1.25 -11.66 0.79
CA GLY A 295 -1.48 -12.71 -0.23
C GLY A 295 -2.59 -13.70 0.13
N THR A 296 -3.01 -13.76 1.42
CA THR A 296 -4.11 -14.59 1.93
C THR A 296 -5.24 -13.76 2.54
N LEU A 297 -5.46 -12.54 2.03
CA LEU A 297 -6.48 -11.64 2.57
C LEU A 297 -7.90 -12.16 2.36
N ASP A 298 -8.14 -12.89 1.27
CA ASP A 298 -9.41 -13.57 1.00
C ASP A 298 -9.73 -14.66 2.04
N GLU A 299 -8.73 -15.47 2.43
CA GLU A 299 -8.87 -16.46 3.49
C GLU A 299 -9.17 -15.80 4.84
N LEU A 300 -8.48 -14.71 5.18
CA LEU A 300 -8.77 -13.92 6.38
C LEU A 300 -10.21 -13.40 6.40
N LEU A 301 -10.72 -12.90 5.27
CA LEU A 301 -12.10 -12.42 5.16
C LEU A 301 -13.10 -13.58 5.25
N TYR A 302 -12.77 -14.75 4.69
CA TYR A 302 -13.55 -15.97 4.81
C TYR A 302 -13.65 -16.42 6.27
N ASP A 303 -12.52 -16.57 6.97
CA ASP A 303 -12.46 -17.00 8.37
C ASP A 303 -13.24 -16.06 9.33
N ARG A 304 -13.27 -14.77 8.98
CA ARG A 304 -14.02 -13.77 9.71
C ARG A 304 -15.52 -13.71 9.33
N GLY A 305 -15.98 -14.62 8.46
CA GLY A 305 -17.39 -14.66 8.01
C GLY A 305 -17.80 -13.41 7.21
N ARG A 306 -16.86 -12.73 6.55
CA ARG A 306 -17.12 -11.49 5.80
C ARG A 306 -17.50 -11.73 4.34
N LEU A 307 -17.36 -12.97 3.87
CA LEU A 307 -17.71 -13.35 2.51
C LEU A 307 -19.02 -14.14 2.48
N VAL A 308 -19.76 -14.02 1.39
CA VAL A 308 -20.87 -14.91 1.09
C VAL A 308 -20.27 -16.19 0.52
N THR A 309 -20.45 -17.31 1.23
CA THR A 309 -19.73 -18.56 0.91
C THR A 309 -20.63 -19.63 0.27
N GLY A 310 -21.95 -19.48 0.36
CA GLY A 310 -22.89 -20.54 -0.05
C GLY A 310 -22.72 -21.85 0.74
N GLY A 311 -22.01 -21.82 1.89
CA GLY A 311 -21.66 -23.00 2.68
C GLY A 311 -20.43 -23.78 2.17
N LEU A 312 -19.74 -23.26 1.15
CA LEU A 312 -18.55 -23.91 0.58
C LEU A 312 -17.34 -23.74 1.49
N PRO A 313 -16.45 -24.77 1.60
CA PRO A 313 -15.11 -24.64 2.17
C PRO A 313 -14.27 -23.62 1.34
N PHE A 314 -13.32 -22.93 2.00
CA PHE A 314 -12.54 -21.89 1.36
C PHE A 314 -11.83 -22.32 0.05
N PRO A 315 -11.16 -23.49 -0.04
CA PRO A 315 -10.52 -23.89 -1.29
C PRO A 315 -11.49 -24.05 -2.46
N GLU A 316 -12.68 -24.59 -2.21
CA GLU A 316 -13.73 -24.75 -3.24
C GLU A 316 -14.32 -23.41 -3.64
N LEU A 317 -14.58 -22.52 -2.64
CA LEU A 317 -15.03 -21.16 -2.90
C LEU A 317 -13.99 -20.41 -3.77
N LYS A 318 -12.72 -20.46 -3.39
CA LYS A 318 -11.64 -19.79 -4.13
C LYS A 318 -11.55 -20.26 -5.57
N GLN A 319 -11.61 -21.57 -5.80
CA GLN A 319 -11.60 -22.13 -7.15
C GLN A 319 -12.80 -21.66 -7.97
N ARG A 320 -13.99 -21.61 -7.37
CA ARG A 320 -15.23 -21.18 -8.03
C ARG A 320 -15.22 -19.69 -8.35
N GLU A 321 -14.64 -18.88 -7.47
CA GLU A 321 -14.61 -17.43 -7.59
C GLU A 321 -13.42 -16.88 -8.42
N HIS A 322 -12.64 -17.75 -9.04
CA HIS A 322 -11.60 -17.37 -10.00
C HIS A 322 -12.25 -16.88 -11.31
N ILE A 323 -11.95 -15.62 -11.72
CA ILE A 323 -12.69 -14.94 -12.78
C ILE A 323 -11.95 -14.79 -14.12
N ASN A 324 -10.65 -15.07 -14.22
CA ASN A 324 -9.86 -14.76 -15.42
C ASN A 324 -10.45 -15.34 -16.71
N ALA A 325 -10.93 -16.58 -16.69
CA ALA A 325 -11.52 -17.20 -17.88
C ALA A 325 -12.83 -16.51 -18.30
N ALA A 326 -13.71 -16.19 -17.33
CA ALA A 326 -14.97 -15.48 -17.58
C ALA A 326 -14.71 -14.06 -18.10
N ALA A 327 -13.72 -13.37 -17.51
CA ALA A 327 -13.35 -12.02 -17.93
C ALA A 327 -12.82 -11.97 -19.37
N ARG A 328 -11.97 -12.94 -19.75
CA ARG A 328 -11.49 -13.06 -21.14
C ARG A 328 -12.62 -13.36 -22.12
N ALA A 329 -13.56 -14.21 -21.74
CA ALA A 329 -14.73 -14.50 -22.57
C ALA A 329 -15.67 -13.29 -22.71
N ALA A 330 -15.70 -12.41 -21.70
CA ALA A 330 -16.49 -11.18 -21.68
C ALA A 330 -15.75 -9.96 -22.22
N ASP A 331 -14.54 -10.12 -22.80
CA ASP A 331 -13.73 -9.00 -23.27
C ASP A 331 -14.49 -8.15 -24.29
N GLY A 332 -14.48 -6.82 -24.07
CA GLY A 332 -15.24 -5.89 -24.93
C GLY A 332 -16.76 -5.89 -24.73
N SER A 333 -17.34 -6.79 -23.93
CA SER A 333 -18.78 -6.82 -23.69
C SER A 333 -19.25 -5.62 -22.85
N PRO A 334 -20.37 -4.96 -23.20
CA PRO A 334 -21.00 -3.98 -22.33
C PRO A 334 -21.48 -4.58 -21.01
N ASP A 335 -21.79 -5.89 -21.00
CA ASP A 335 -22.28 -6.62 -19.84
C ASP A 335 -21.15 -7.29 -19.04
N PHE A 336 -19.90 -6.81 -19.18
CA PHE A 336 -18.71 -7.37 -18.55
C PHE A 336 -18.92 -7.68 -17.06
N SER A 337 -19.39 -6.71 -16.27
CA SER A 337 -19.60 -6.85 -14.83
C SER A 337 -20.65 -7.91 -14.48
N ALA A 338 -21.71 -8.03 -15.25
CA ALA A 338 -22.76 -9.06 -15.07
C ALA A 338 -22.21 -10.46 -15.42
N LEU A 339 -21.46 -10.57 -16.51
CA LEU A 339 -20.87 -11.84 -16.97
C LEU A 339 -19.83 -12.38 -15.98
N LEU A 340 -19.06 -11.50 -15.30
CA LEU A 340 -18.15 -11.91 -14.24
C LEU A 340 -18.87 -12.58 -13.06
N ARG A 341 -20.11 -12.21 -12.80
CA ARG A 341 -20.91 -12.67 -11.65
C ARG A 341 -21.76 -13.89 -11.98
N ALA A 342 -22.00 -14.18 -13.24
CA ALA A 342 -22.90 -15.24 -13.67
C ALA A 342 -22.51 -16.62 -13.08
N GLY A 343 -23.46 -17.23 -12.34
CA GLY A 343 -23.29 -18.56 -11.75
C GLY A 343 -22.34 -18.65 -10.57
N ARG A 344 -21.90 -17.51 -10.00
CA ARG A 344 -21.02 -17.46 -8.81
C ARG A 344 -21.81 -17.35 -7.52
N VAL A 345 -21.14 -17.58 -6.39
CA VAL A 345 -21.77 -17.62 -5.07
C VAL A 345 -22.12 -16.21 -4.60
N GLY A 346 -23.40 -15.99 -4.30
CA GLY A 346 -23.88 -14.72 -3.76
C GLY A 346 -24.22 -13.63 -4.78
N PHE A 347 -24.22 -13.97 -6.09
CA PHE A 347 -24.51 -13.04 -7.18
C PHE A 347 -25.81 -13.35 -7.93
#